data_083d4efac4c0e7b0b4be4f452be56975
#
_entry.id   083d4efac4c0e7b0b4be4f452be56975
#
_cell.length_a   1.000
_cell.length_b   1.000
_cell.length_c   1.000
_cell.angle_alpha   90.00
_cell.angle_beta   90.00
_cell.angle_gamma   90.00
#
_symmetry.space_group_name_H-M   'P 1'
#
loop_
_entity.id
_entity.type
_entity.pdbx_description
1 polymer ?
#
loop_
_entity_poly.entity_id
_entity_poly.type
_entity_poly.pdbx_seq_one_letter_code
_entity_poly.pdbx_strand_id
1 'polypeptide(L)'
;MKRNNFLKAITASSVGATLLNSTDAKASIESKAAPKKTLMTVGCQSGGTTIENLEFKARHGVYNIDGGSPKTIVGKGWDLADSLAKKEACEKYGIKLDAYHFPLTSAGIDKVEYPNIMLGKSPERDREIEILQQMIQVASKTGIKVLNYNTTILPVLRTGRVVDPKRGNVEYNVWNYEEALKRNDPKTIAGDVSIEQMFERITYLLDRLLPVAKEYKVKLANHIADPPTPVGYRGITRWNSPDVFKGIQRFAKLYDNEYHGFNFCIGSIAEGLNDPASEIFPIIKWVGERNQIFNVHLRNIKGGFNNFQEVYPDNGDMNFLKVVRALRDVGFSGMVMPDHVPHHHDDLKGHQAFSFCYGYIKGLIQAVSEEK
;
A
#
# COMPACT_ATOMS: atom_id res chain seq x y z
N MET A 1 -44.55 -39.18 -40.26
CA MET A 1 -44.21 -39.67 -41.63
C MET A 1 -42.82 -39.18 -41.96
N LYS A 2 -41.85 -40.06 -41.94
CA LYS A 2 -40.97 -40.62 -43.00
C LYS A 2 -40.21 -39.49 -43.77
N ARG A 3 -38.86 -39.39 -43.54
CA ARG A 3 -37.78 -40.00 -44.35
C ARG A 3 -37.62 -39.31 -45.73
N ASN A 4 -36.52 -39.00 -46.38
CA ASN A 4 -35.17 -39.56 -46.41
C ASN A 4 -34.25 -38.66 -47.27
N ASN A 5 -32.96 -38.68 -46.97
CA ASN A 5 -31.77 -38.73 -47.85
C ASN A 5 -31.79 -38.10 -49.26
N PHE A 6 -30.73 -37.32 -49.53
CA PHE A 6 -30.02 -37.51 -50.82
C PHE A 6 -28.51 -37.24 -50.67
N LEU A 7 -27.75 -38.27 -50.84
CA LEU A 7 -26.30 -38.37 -51.09
C LEU A 7 -26.08 -38.49 -52.59
N LYS A 8 -24.91 -38.10 -53.06
CA LYS A 8 -24.16 -38.43 -54.32
C LYS A 8 -23.94 -37.19 -55.21
N ALA A 9 -22.82 -37.01 -55.90
CA ALA A 9 -21.58 -37.70 -56.08
C ALA A 9 -20.57 -36.80 -56.81
N ILE A 10 -19.32 -36.92 -56.44
CA ILE A 10 -18.09 -36.96 -57.18
C ILE A 10 -18.10 -36.52 -58.66
N THR A 11 -17.15 -35.63 -59.01
CA THR A 11 -16.22 -35.88 -60.12
C THR A 11 -14.90 -35.10 -59.92
N ALA A 12 -13.81 -35.82 -60.09
CA ALA A 12 -12.44 -35.32 -60.06
C ALA A 12 -12.05 -34.69 -61.41
N SER A 13 -11.20 -33.71 -61.39
CA SER A 13 -10.30 -33.42 -62.49
C SER A 13 -8.99 -32.80 -61.95
N SER A 14 -7.93 -33.49 -62.22
CA SER A 14 -6.52 -33.17 -62.01
C SER A 14 -6.06 -32.07 -62.97
N VAL A 15 -5.14 -31.23 -62.58
CA VAL A 15 -3.83 -30.90 -63.16
C VAL A 15 -3.32 -29.55 -62.63
N GLY A 16 -2.06 -29.50 -62.22
CA GLY A 16 -1.29 -28.27 -62.11
C GLY A 16 -0.50 -28.10 -60.80
N ALA A 17 0.62 -28.76 -60.71
CA ALA A 17 1.62 -28.48 -59.65
C ALA A 17 2.27 -27.11 -59.89
N THR A 18 2.22 -26.25 -58.89
CA THR A 18 3.16 -25.15 -58.78
C THR A 18 3.60 -25.09 -57.34
N LEU A 19 4.87 -25.44 -57.13
CA LEU A 19 5.59 -25.29 -55.86
C LEU A 19 5.72 -23.81 -55.54
N LEU A 20 5.03 -23.38 -54.51
CA LEU A 20 5.32 -22.15 -53.82
C LEU A 20 5.70 -22.50 -52.35
N ASN A 21 6.95 -22.25 -52.04
CA ASN A 21 7.48 -22.33 -50.70
C ASN A 21 6.65 -21.43 -49.77
N SER A 22 5.77 -22.02 -48.97
CA SER A 22 5.20 -21.37 -47.81
C SER A 22 6.12 -21.59 -46.63
N THR A 23 6.88 -20.58 -46.27
CA THR A 23 7.52 -20.48 -44.97
C THR A 23 6.44 -20.57 -43.90
N ASP A 24 6.41 -21.67 -43.18
CA ASP A 24 5.60 -21.89 -41.99
C ASP A 24 5.98 -20.85 -40.94
N ALA A 25 5.25 -19.75 -40.89
CA ALA A 25 5.18 -18.91 -39.72
C ALA A 25 4.39 -19.68 -38.64
N LYS A 26 5.09 -20.49 -37.85
CA LYS A 26 4.58 -20.98 -36.56
C LYS A 26 4.33 -19.77 -35.68
N ALA A 27 3.09 -19.26 -35.68
CA ALA A 27 2.60 -18.41 -34.59
C ALA A 27 2.74 -19.26 -33.33
N SER A 28 3.72 -18.94 -32.51
CA SER A 28 3.81 -19.44 -31.15
C SER A 28 2.59 -18.94 -30.39
N ILE A 29 1.61 -19.80 -30.18
CA ILE A 29 0.55 -19.56 -29.20
C ILE A 29 1.29 -19.58 -27.86
N GLU A 30 1.64 -18.40 -27.36
CA GLU A 30 2.00 -18.25 -25.96
C GLU A 30 0.85 -18.83 -25.14
N SER A 31 1.05 -19.99 -24.53
CA SER A 31 0.12 -20.54 -23.58
C SER A 31 0.07 -19.56 -22.41
N LYS A 32 -1.01 -18.77 -22.32
CA LYS A 32 -1.25 -17.97 -21.13
C LYS A 32 -1.26 -18.92 -19.94
N ALA A 33 -0.27 -18.79 -19.07
CA ALA A 33 -0.23 -19.55 -17.83
C ALA A 33 -1.58 -19.35 -17.11
N ALA A 34 -2.12 -20.42 -16.52
CA ALA A 34 -3.36 -20.34 -15.76
C ALA A 34 -3.23 -19.28 -14.66
N PRO A 35 -4.28 -18.48 -14.38
CA PRO A 35 -4.21 -17.45 -13.37
C PRO A 35 -3.87 -18.05 -12.00
N LYS A 36 -2.97 -17.41 -11.28
CA LYS A 36 -2.56 -17.84 -9.94
C LYS A 36 -3.73 -17.66 -8.98
N LYS A 37 -3.97 -18.63 -8.10
CA LYS A 37 -4.94 -18.49 -7.01
C LYS A 37 -4.50 -17.35 -6.10
N THR A 38 -5.40 -16.40 -5.80
CA THR A 38 -5.08 -15.33 -4.84
C THR A 38 -5.09 -15.85 -3.41
N LEU A 39 -4.12 -15.38 -2.63
CA LEU A 39 -4.02 -15.61 -1.18
C LEU A 39 -4.23 -14.31 -0.38
N MET A 40 -4.65 -13.23 -1.06
CA MET A 40 -4.92 -11.94 -0.43
C MET A 40 -6.10 -12.03 0.54
N THR A 41 -6.03 -11.25 1.61
CA THR A 41 -7.11 -11.10 2.60
C THR A 41 -7.51 -9.64 2.74
N VAL A 42 -8.79 -9.38 3.04
CA VAL A 42 -9.19 -8.04 3.45
C VAL A 42 -8.62 -7.74 4.82
N GLY A 43 -8.01 -6.56 4.98
CA GLY A 43 -7.40 -6.12 6.22
C GLY A 43 -7.95 -4.78 6.72
N CYS A 44 -7.44 -4.34 7.87
CA CYS A 44 -7.75 -3.05 8.47
C CYS A 44 -6.58 -2.55 9.32
N GLN A 45 -6.26 -1.25 9.22
CA GLN A 45 -5.32 -0.57 10.11
C GLN A 45 -6.00 0.41 11.08
N SER A 46 -7.29 0.69 10.89
CA SER A 46 -7.99 1.72 11.65
C SER A 46 -8.62 1.17 12.93
N GLY A 47 -8.73 2.02 13.95
CA GLY A 47 -9.53 1.79 15.15
C GLY A 47 -8.92 0.86 16.21
N GLY A 48 -7.67 0.44 16.09
CA GLY A 48 -6.98 -0.35 17.13
C GLY A 48 -7.69 -1.66 17.52
N THR A 49 -7.46 -2.12 18.76
CA THR A 49 -7.90 -3.42 19.29
C THR A 49 -8.89 -3.31 20.45
N THR A 50 -9.68 -2.24 20.54
CA THR A 50 -10.80 -2.16 21.49
C THR A 50 -11.90 -3.17 21.14
N ILE A 51 -12.68 -3.61 22.11
CA ILE A 51 -13.78 -4.56 21.90
C ILE A 51 -14.71 -4.07 20.78
N GLU A 52 -15.17 -2.83 20.85
CA GLU A 52 -16.04 -2.22 19.83
C GLU A 52 -15.46 -2.34 18.41
N ASN A 53 -14.18 -2.04 18.27
CA ASN A 53 -13.50 -2.10 16.96
C ASN A 53 -13.28 -3.54 16.48
N LEU A 54 -12.99 -4.48 17.39
CA LEU A 54 -12.83 -5.88 17.03
C LEU A 54 -14.17 -6.50 16.60
N GLU A 55 -15.25 -6.21 17.31
CA GLU A 55 -16.61 -6.61 16.94
C GLU A 55 -17.04 -6.02 15.58
N PHE A 56 -16.73 -4.74 15.34
CA PHE A 56 -16.99 -4.10 14.06
C PHE A 56 -16.25 -4.79 12.92
N LYS A 57 -14.96 -5.09 13.09
CA LYS A 57 -14.14 -5.78 12.09
C LYS A 57 -14.65 -7.21 11.83
N ALA A 58 -14.88 -7.99 12.89
CA ALA A 58 -15.38 -9.36 12.78
C ALA A 58 -16.73 -9.41 12.07
N ARG A 59 -17.67 -8.51 12.40
CA ARG A 59 -18.98 -8.38 11.77
C ARG A 59 -18.90 -8.20 10.24
N HIS A 60 -17.85 -7.52 9.77
CA HIS A 60 -17.62 -7.28 8.35
C HIS A 60 -16.67 -8.29 7.70
N GLY A 61 -16.28 -9.35 8.46
CA GLY A 61 -15.40 -10.41 7.96
C GLY A 61 -13.97 -9.96 7.71
N VAL A 62 -13.49 -9.01 8.52
CA VAL A 62 -12.10 -8.54 8.51
C VAL A 62 -11.36 -9.26 9.63
N TYR A 63 -10.62 -10.32 9.27
CA TYR A 63 -9.94 -11.19 10.22
C TYR A 63 -8.42 -11.06 10.22
N ASN A 64 -7.87 -10.11 9.48
CA ASN A 64 -6.45 -9.78 9.46
C ASN A 64 -6.30 -8.29 9.70
N ILE A 65 -5.49 -7.87 10.68
CA ILE A 65 -5.38 -6.46 11.02
C ILE A 65 -3.95 -6.01 11.31
N ASP A 66 -3.73 -4.71 11.08
CA ASP A 66 -2.73 -3.91 11.74
C ASP A 66 -3.41 -3.28 12.96
N GLY A 67 -3.04 -3.70 14.14
CA GLY A 67 -3.86 -3.49 15.33
C GLY A 67 -3.53 -2.22 16.13
N GLY A 68 -2.70 -1.35 15.60
CA GLY A 68 -2.14 -0.22 16.38
C GLY A 68 -1.11 -0.68 17.40
N SER A 69 -0.14 0.19 17.68
CA SER A 69 1.03 -0.14 18.49
C SER A 69 0.71 -0.49 19.95
N PRO A 70 1.49 -1.34 20.60
CA PRO A 70 1.45 -1.52 22.04
C PRO A 70 1.81 -0.24 22.80
N LYS A 71 1.52 -0.19 24.09
CA LYS A 71 1.98 0.89 24.96
C LYS A 71 3.50 0.99 24.94
N THR A 72 4.02 2.22 24.90
CA THR A 72 5.45 2.48 24.96
C THR A 72 5.89 2.61 26.42
N ILE A 73 6.97 1.93 26.77
CA ILE A 73 7.70 2.13 28.02
C ILE A 73 8.85 3.08 27.71
N VAL A 74 8.90 4.21 28.40
CA VAL A 74 9.93 5.24 28.17
C VAL A 74 11.32 4.66 28.19
N GLY A 75 12.09 4.87 27.14
CA GLY A 75 13.45 4.36 26.95
C GLY A 75 13.60 2.86 26.71
N LYS A 76 12.49 2.10 26.62
CA LYS A 76 12.53 0.63 26.44
C LYS A 76 11.68 0.12 25.28
N GLY A 77 10.99 1.00 24.57
CA GLY A 77 10.11 0.60 23.48
C GLY A 77 8.76 0.02 23.95
N TRP A 78 8.24 -0.99 23.28
CA TRP A 78 6.90 -1.52 23.55
C TRP A 78 6.83 -2.44 24.76
N ASP A 79 5.70 -2.36 25.46
CA ASP A 79 5.35 -3.28 26.54
C ASP A 79 4.93 -4.64 25.96
N LEU A 80 5.70 -5.68 26.29
CA LEU A 80 5.40 -7.06 25.86
C LEU A 80 4.06 -7.57 26.42
N ALA A 81 3.72 -7.23 27.67
CA ALA A 81 2.47 -7.68 28.29
C ALA A 81 1.26 -7.04 27.58
N ASP A 82 1.31 -5.74 27.25
CA ASP A 82 0.27 -5.07 26.47
C ASP A 82 0.16 -5.65 25.05
N SER A 83 1.28 -5.99 24.42
CA SER A 83 1.28 -6.61 23.09
C SER A 83 0.62 -8.00 23.10
N LEU A 84 0.91 -8.83 24.11
CA LEU A 84 0.27 -10.13 24.30
C LEU A 84 -1.23 -9.99 24.57
N ALA A 85 -1.64 -9.04 25.42
CA ALA A 85 -3.04 -8.77 25.71
C ALA A 85 -3.83 -8.32 24.46
N LYS A 86 -3.23 -7.49 23.62
CA LYS A 86 -3.83 -7.10 22.32
C LYS A 86 -4.03 -8.29 21.39
N LYS A 87 -3.03 -9.16 21.31
CA LYS A 87 -3.12 -10.40 20.52
C LYS A 87 -4.24 -11.30 21.02
N GLU A 88 -4.29 -11.57 22.34
CA GLU A 88 -5.36 -12.37 22.97
C GLU A 88 -6.75 -11.76 22.71
N ALA A 89 -6.89 -10.45 22.82
CA ALA A 89 -8.15 -9.77 22.52
C ALA A 89 -8.59 -9.98 21.07
N CYS A 90 -7.67 -9.93 20.10
CA CYS A 90 -7.95 -10.22 18.70
C CYS A 90 -8.38 -11.69 18.50
N GLU A 91 -7.67 -12.63 19.10
CA GLU A 91 -7.92 -14.08 18.97
C GLU A 91 -9.32 -14.47 19.46
N LYS A 92 -9.88 -13.80 20.48
CA LYS A 92 -11.25 -13.99 20.97
C LYS A 92 -12.32 -13.75 19.89
N TYR A 93 -12.00 -12.94 18.87
CA TYR A 93 -12.88 -12.65 17.73
C TYR A 93 -12.45 -13.38 16.44
N GLY A 94 -11.50 -14.32 16.54
CA GLY A 94 -10.92 -15.00 15.37
C GLY A 94 -10.08 -14.07 14.48
N ILE A 95 -9.69 -12.92 15.00
CA ILE A 95 -8.91 -11.91 14.27
C ILE A 95 -7.42 -12.17 14.51
N LYS A 96 -6.66 -12.19 13.42
CA LYS A 96 -5.21 -12.30 13.44
C LYS A 96 -4.59 -10.89 13.43
N LEU A 97 -3.77 -10.64 14.42
CA LEU A 97 -2.97 -9.43 14.52
C LEU A 97 -1.66 -9.65 13.74
N ASP A 98 -1.59 -9.12 12.51
CA ASP A 98 -0.51 -9.39 11.57
C ASP A 98 0.60 -8.34 11.59
N ALA A 99 0.25 -7.09 11.90
CA ALA A 99 1.19 -5.97 11.84
C ALA A 99 0.99 -4.96 12.98
N TYR A 100 2.05 -4.19 13.23
CA TYR A 100 2.05 -2.97 14.02
C TYR A 100 2.66 -1.81 13.24
N HIS A 101 2.44 -0.58 13.72
CA HIS A 101 3.19 0.59 13.29
C HIS A 101 4.29 0.95 14.28
N PHE A 102 5.48 1.26 13.77
CA PHE A 102 6.46 1.98 14.57
C PHE A 102 5.97 3.40 14.91
N PRO A 103 6.47 4.00 15.99
CA PRO A 103 6.18 5.41 16.31
C PRO A 103 6.78 6.41 15.29
N LEU A 104 7.31 5.94 14.20
CA LEU A 104 7.64 6.70 12.98
C LEU A 104 6.37 6.85 12.14
N THR A 105 5.49 7.76 12.56
CA THR A 105 4.17 7.97 11.96
C THR A 105 4.21 8.91 10.76
N SER A 106 3.08 9.08 10.09
CA SER A 106 2.90 10.05 9.00
C SER A 106 2.68 11.50 9.49
N ALA A 107 2.82 11.77 10.78
CA ALA A 107 2.76 13.12 11.34
C ALA A 107 3.97 13.97 10.93
N GLY A 108 3.88 15.28 11.08
CA GLY A 108 5.02 16.17 10.88
C GLY A 108 6.13 15.93 11.89
N ILE A 109 7.36 16.22 11.50
CA ILE A 109 8.57 15.96 12.28
C ILE A 109 8.55 16.56 13.69
N ASP A 110 7.78 17.62 13.90
CA ASP A 110 7.57 18.31 15.19
C ASP A 110 6.57 17.59 16.11
N LYS A 111 5.90 16.52 15.62
CA LYS A 111 4.85 15.78 16.35
C LYS A 111 5.12 14.28 16.47
N VAL A 112 6.14 13.76 15.81
CA VAL A 112 6.52 12.34 15.92
C VAL A 112 7.26 12.08 17.22
N GLU A 113 7.16 10.87 17.75
CA GLU A 113 7.78 10.48 19.02
C GLU A 113 9.32 10.42 18.93
N TYR A 114 9.85 10.02 17.78
CA TYR A 114 11.30 9.86 17.53
C TYR A 114 11.77 10.74 16.36
N PRO A 115 11.85 12.08 16.54
CA PRO A 115 12.17 13.00 15.47
C PRO A 115 13.64 12.98 15.05
N ASN A 116 14.56 12.63 15.98
CA ASN A 116 16.00 12.79 15.75
C ASN A 116 16.53 11.86 14.66
N ILE A 117 15.86 10.73 14.41
CA ILE A 117 16.16 9.83 13.30
C ILE A 117 16.10 10.59 11.98
N MET A 118 14.94 11.23 11.69
CA MET A 118 14.74 11.97 10.45
C MET A 118 15.26 13.42 10.49
N LEU A 119 15.69 13.92 11.66
CA LEU A 119 16.50 15.15 11.79
C LEU A 119 17.99 14.87 11.59
N GLY A 120 18.43 13.61 11.70
CA GLY A 120 19.83 13.23 11.57
C GLY A 120 20.71 13.67 12.76
N LYS A 121 20.14 13.78 13.96
CA LYS A 121 20.81 14.34 15.15
C LYS A 121 21.31 13.23 16.09
N SER A 122 22.61 12.94 16.09
CA SER A 122 23.25 12.08 17.09
C SER A 122 23.72 12.90 18.30
N PRO A 123 23.76 12.30 19.53
CA PRO A 123 23.51 10.88 19.81
C PRO A 123 22.03 10.48 19.97
N GLU A 124 21.09 11.41 19.88
CA GLU A 124 19.67 11.15 20.14
C GLU A 124 19.07 10.15 19.13
N ARG A 125 19.40 10.29 17.83
CA ARG A 125 18.92 9.34 16.81
C ARG A 125 19.38 7.89 17.07
N ASP A 126 20.56 7.71 17.64
CA ASP A 126 21.10 6.38 17.93
C ASP A 126 20.31 5.71 19.05
N ARG A 127 19.97 6.47 20.11
CA ARG A 127 19.09 5.99 21.20
C ARG A 127 17.68 5.68 20.71
N GLU A 128 17.12 6.52 19.83
CA GLU A 128 15.80 6.27 19.22
C GLU A 128 15.81 5.00 18.39
N ILE A 129 16.87 4.74 17.62
CA ILE A 129 17.02 3.51 16.83
C ILE A 129 17.16 2.28 17.73
N GLU A 130 17.91 2.35 18.84
CA GLU A 130 18.00 1.27 19.81
C GLU A 130 16.64 0.90 20.40
N ILE A 131 15.77 1.88 20.66
CA ILE A 131 14.40 1.65 21.11
C ILE A 131 13.59 0.93 20.03
N LEU A 132 13.71 1.32 18.75
CA LEU A 132 13.04 0.63 17.65
C LEU A 132 13.53 -0.83 17.50
N GLN A 133 14.81 -1.11 17.73
CA GLN A 133 15.35 -2.47 17.75
C GLN A 133 14.69 -3.33 18.83
N GLN A 134 14.46 -2.78 20.03
CA GLN A 134 13.71 -3.46 21.09
C GLN A 134 12.25 -3.71 20.70
N MET A 135 11.60 -2.77 19.98
CA MET A 135 10.25 -2.96 19.46
C MET A 135 10.16 -4.11 18.43
N ILE A 136 11.18 -4.31 17.59
CA ILE A 136 11.27 -5.48 16.69
C ILE A 136 11.27 -6.78 17.50
N GLN A 137 12.03 -6.82 18.61
CA GLN A 137 12.07 -8.00 19.48
C GLN A 137 10.72 -8.30 20.12
N VAL A 138 10.01 -7.27 20.62
CA VAL A 138 8.64 -7.42 21.16
C VAL A 138 7.68 -7.94 20.09
N ALA A 139 7.70 -7.35 18.89
CA ALA A 139 6.90 -7.79 17.76
C ALA A 139 7.13 -9.28 17.45
N SER A 140 8.38 -9.71 17.36
CA SER A 140 8.74 -11.11 17.12
C SER A 140 8.20 -12.04 18.23
N LYS A 141 8.39 -11.68 19.52
CA LYS A 141 7.90 -12.47 20.66
C LYS A 141 6.39 -12.64 20.68
N THR A 142 5.65 -11.69 20.14
CA THR A 142 4.18 -11.75 20.01
C THR A 142 3.70 -12.36 18.70
N GLY A 143 4.63 -12.73 17.81
CA GLY A 143 4.32 -13.36 16.52
C GLY A 143 3.93 -12.39 15.40
N ILE A 144 4.09 -11.08 15.61
CA ILE A 144 3.90 -10.05 14.60
C ILE A 144 4.99 -10.20 13.52
N LYS A 145 4.58 -10.12 12.25
CA LYS A 145 5.48 -10.37 11.12
C LYS A 145 5.86 -9.13 10.33
N VAL A 146 5.09 -8.04 10.48
CA VAL A 146 5.28 -6.80 9.71
C VAL A 146 5.23 -5.60 10.64
N LEU A 147 6.19 -4.70 10.50
CA LEU A 147 6.21 -3.39 11.15
C LEU A 147 6.14 -2.31 10.08
N ASN A 148 5.02 -1.60 10.07
CA ASN A 148 4.81 -0.45 9.20
C ASN A 148 5.49 0.78 9.79
N TYR A 149 6.05 1.66 8.95
CA TYR A 149 6.68 2.89 9.38
C TYR A 149 6.71 3.94 8.28
N ASN A 150 6.94 5.18 8.65
CA ASN A 150 7.13 6.30 7.75
C ASN A 150 8.52 6.92 7.95
N THR A 151 9.11 7.39 6.87
CA THR A 151 10.35 8.17 6.86
C THR A 151 10.06 9.60 6.42
N THR A 152 9.06 10.23 7.06
CA THR A 152 8.54 11.55 6.67
C THR A 152 9.09 12.66 7.57
N ILE A 153 9.18 13.85 7.00
CA ILE A 153 9.46 15.12 7.69
C ILE A 153 8.21 15.99 7.62
N LEU A 154 7.62 16.14 6.44
CA LEU A 154 6.32 16.78 6.25
C LEU A 154 5.20 15.78 6.56
N PRO A 155 4.11 16.19 7.20
CA PRO A 155 2.95 15.33 7.45
C PRO A 155 2.26 14.91 6.15
N VAL A 156 1.19 14.12 6.26
CA VAL A 156 0.19 14.00 5.20
C VAL A 156 -0.35 15.39 4.88
N LEU A 157 -0.34 15.75 3.60
CA LEU A 157 -0.68 17.10 3.15
C LEU A 157 -2.01 17.11 2.40
N ARG A 158 -2.95 17.94 2.89
CA ARG A 158 -4.24 18.19 2.22
C ARG A 158 -4.55 19.69 2.28
N THR A 159 -5.18 20.19 1.23
CA THR A 159 -5.54 21.61 1.13
C THR A 159 -6.97 21.89 1.57
N GLY A 160 -7.78 20.87 1.79
CA GLY A 160 -9.15 21.01 2.26
C GLY A 160 -9.99 19.80 1.92
N ARG A 161 -11.29 20.04 1.82
CA ARG A 161 -12.27 19.04 1.41
C ARG A 161 -13.18 19.62 0.33
N VAL A 162 -13.73 18.76 -0.49
CA VAL A 162 -14.76 19.06 -1.48
C VAL A 162 -15.96 18.17 -1.23
N VAL A 163 -17.15 18.75 -1.31
CA VAL A 163 -18.43 18.03 -1.21
C VAL A 163 -18.84 17.49 -2.56
N ASP A 164 -19.22 16.22 -2.64
CA ASP A 164 -19.81 15.61 -3.83
C ASP A 164 -21.33 15.44 -3.66
N PRO A 165 -22.15 16.36 -4.20
CA PRO A 165 -23.60 16.29 -4.07
C PRO A 165 -24.22 15.09 -4.81
N LYS A 166 -23.53 14.56 -5.83
CA LYS A 166 -23.99 13.39 -6.57
C LYS A 166 -23.81 12.08 -5.78
N ARG A 167 -22.96 12.11 -4.75
CA ARG A 167 -22.73 11.01 -3.80
C ARG A 167 -23.31 11.30 -2.41
N GLY A 168 -24.43 12.03 -2.35
CA GLY A 168 -25.11 12.30 -1.09
C GLY A 168 -24.37 13.25 -0.16
N ASN A 169 -23.66 14.23 -0.71
CA ASN A 169 -22.86 15.23 0.02
C ASN A 169 -21.69 14.65 0.82
N VAL A 170 -21.14 13.54 0.36
CA VAL A 170 -19.88 13.02 0.92
C VAL A 170 -18.75 14.02 0.70
N GLU A 171 -17.83 14.09 1.65
CA GLU A 171 -16.67 14.97 1.60
C GLU A 171 -15.41 14.18 1.27
N TYR A 172 -14.68 14.62 0.27
CA TYR A 172 -13.40 14.09 -0.15
C TYR A 172 -12.27 15.01 0.28
N ASN A 173 -11.22 14.48 0.88
CA ASN A 173 -9.99 15.24 1.10
C ASN A 173 -9.35 15.56 -0.26
N VAL A 174 -8.80 16.77 -0.36
CA VAL A 174 -8.16 17.25 -1.60
C VAL A 174 -6.76 17.75 -1.35
N TRP A 175 -5.91 17.58 -2.34
CA TRP A 175 -4.64 18.24 -2.46
C TRP A 175 -4.61 19.06 -3.75
N ASN A 176 -4.27 20.33 -3.63
CA ASN A 176 -3.99 21.21 -4.76
C ASN A 176 -2.73 21.99 -4.43
N TYR A 177 -1.67 21.78 -5.22
CA TYR A 177 -0.36 22.38 -4.96
C TYR A 177 -0.38 23.90 -5.06
N GLU A 178 -1.13 24.48 -6.01
CA GLU A 178 -1.25 25.93 -6.14
C GLU A 178 -1.92 26.57 -4.91
N GLU A 179 -2.96 25.94 -4.38
CA GLU A 179 -3.60 26.37 -3.15
C GLU A 179 -2.66 26.21 -1.94
N ALA A 180 -1.87 25.15 -1.92
CA ALA A 180 -0.88 24.94 -0.88
C ALA A 180 0.21 26.03 -0.89
N LEU A 181 0.64 26.49 -2.06
CA LEU A 181 1.60 27.60 -2.19
C LEU A 181 1.03 28.93 -1.67
N LYS A 182 -0.26 29.20 -1.88
CA LYS A 182 -0.93 30.41 -1.35
C LYS A 182 -0.95 30.49 0.16
N ARG A 183 -0.92 29.34 0.86
CA ARG A 183 -0.90 29.28 2.32
C ARG A 183 0.43 29.76 2.90
N ASN A 184 1.50 29.68 2.13
CA ASN A 184 2.84 30.07 2.55
C ASN A 184 3.25 29.43 3.89
N ASP A 185 2.92 28.14 4.09
CA ASP A 185 3.23 27.41 5.31
C ASP A 185 4.75 27.42 5.58
N PRO A 186 5.18 27.64 6.84
CA PRO A 186 6.60 27.71 7.17
C PRO A 186 7.33 26.40 6.93
N LYS A 187 8.64 26.45 6.81
CA LYS A 187 9.51 25.28 6.89
C LYS A 187 9.35 24.60 8.25
N THR A 188 9.61 23.30 8.29
CA THR A 188 9.65 22.53 9.53
C THR A 188 10.96 22.82 10.30
N ILE A 189 11.05 22.30 11.53
CA ILE A 189 12.28 22.34 12.35
C ILE A 189 13.48 21.64 11.69
N ALA A 190 13.24 20.83 10.64
CA ALA A 190 14.30 20.19 9.87
C ALA A 190 15.03 21.16 8.91
N GLY A 191 14.47 22.35 8.66
CA GLY A 191 15.00 23.32 7.69
C GLY A 191 14.94 22.79 6.26
N ASP A 192 16.02 23.01 5.49
CA ASP A 192 16.14 22.47 4.14
C ASP A 192 16.75 21.07 4.18
N VAL A 193 16.08 20.13 3.51
CA VAL A 193 16.53 18.73 3.41
C VAL A 193 16.46 18.28 1.96
N SER A 194 17.62 18.07 1.38
CA SER A 194 17.77 17.54 0.02
C SER A 194 17.40 16.05 -0.05
N ILE A 195 17.20 15.55 -1.27
CA ILE A 195 16.94 14.12 -1.49
C ILE A 195 18.11 13.25 -1.01
N GLU A 196 19.35 13.72 -1.15
CA GLU A 196 20.53 12.96 -0.70
C GLU A 196 20.60 12.89 0.82
N GLN A 197 20.29 13.98 1.52
CA GLN A 197 20.19 13.97 2.99
C GLN A 197 19.03 13.09 3.46
N MET A 198 17.92 13.06 2.73
CA MET A 198 16.79 12.16 3.02
C MET A 198 17.24 10.69 2.92
N PHE A 199 17.93 10.30 1.85
CA PHE A 199 18.43 8.95 1.66
C PHE A 199 19.56 8.60 2.65
N GLU A 200 20.43 9.54 3.01
CA GLU A 200 21.43 9.33 4.09
C GLU A 200 20.75 8.93 5.40
N ARG A 201 19.71 9.67 5.82
CA ARG A 201 18.98 9.40 7.05
C ARG A 201 18.24 8.06 7.01
N ILE A 202 17.63 7.75 5.87
CA ILE A 202 16.96 6.46 5.64
C ILE A 202 17.98 5.30 5.70
N THR A 203 19.11 5.43 5.02
CA THR A 203 20.17 4.43 5.01
C THR A 203 20.74 4.21 6.42
N TYR A 204 20.99 5.31 7.14
CA TYR A 204 21.49 5.25 8.53
C TYR A 204 20.54 4.47 9.45
N LEU A 205 19.24 4.67 9.30
CA LEU A 205 18.20 3.93 10.03
C LEU A 205 18.21 2.45 9.65
N LEU A 206 18.16 2.16 8.34
CA LEU A 206 18.04 0.79 7.84
C LEU A 206 19.28 -0.06 8.07
N ASP A 207 20.49 0.50 8.02
CA ASP A 207 21.75 -0.17 8.38
C ASP A 207 21.70 -0.78 9.79
N ARG A 208 20.96 -0.13 10.70
CA ARG A 208 20.83 -0.56 12.09
C ARG A 208 19.62 -1.42 12.38
N LEU A 209 18.53 -1.23 11.66
CA LEU A 209 17.30 -1.99 11.88
C LEU A 209 17.28 -3.32 11.12
N LEU A 210 17.78 -3.38 9.86
CA LEU A 210 17.67 -4.58 9.04
C LEU A 210 18.40 -5.81 9.60
N PRO A 211 19.58 -5.71 10.22
CA PRO A 211 20.19 -6.86 10.88
C PRO A 211 19.31 -7.46 11.97
N VAL A 212 18.70 -6.59 12.81
CA VAL A 212 17.79 -7.02 13.89
C VAL A 212 16.48 -7.57 13.29
N ALA A 213 15.92 -6.92 12.27
CA ALA A 213 14.73 -7.38 11.56
C ALA A 213 14.92 -8.79 10.97
N LYS A 214 16.08 -9.06 10.39
CA LYS A 214 16.47 -10.38 9.87
C LYS A 214 16.61 -11.42 10.96
N GLU A 215 17.31 -11.10 12.06
CA GLU A 215 17.48 -11.97 13.22
C GLU A 215 16.14 -12.40 13.81
N TYR A 216 15.24 -11.44 14.01
CA TYR A 216 13.93 -11.66 14.62
C TYR A 216 12.82 -12.01 13.62
N LYS A 217 13.12 -12.11 12.32
CA LYS A 217 12.20 -12.48 11.24
C LYS A 217 10.96 -11.57 11.15
N VAL A 218 11.17 -10.27 11.26
CA VAL A 218 10.14 -9.24 11.19
C VAL A 218 10.41 -8.32 9.99
N LYS A 219 9.45 -8.20 9.10
CA LYS A 219 9.55 -7.36 7.89
C LYS A 219 9.35 -5.89 8.24
N LEU A 220 10.15 -5.02 7.68
CA LEU A 220 10.07 -3.57 7.81
C LEU A 220 9.40 -2.98 6.56
N ALA A 221 8.21 -2.44 6.70
CA ALA A 221 7.36 -1.97 5.62
C ALA A 221 7.28 -0.44 5.62
N ASN A 222 8.10 0.23 4.78
CA ASN A 222 8.05 1.68 4.65
C ASN A 222 6.82 2.14 3.87
N HIS A 223 6.08 3.09 4.43
CA HIS A 223 4.96 3.71 3.72
C HIS A 223 5.46 4.71 2.67
N ILE A 224 4.77 4.78 1.54
CA ILE A 224 5.04 5.78 0.50
C ILE A 224 4.71 7.17 1.07
N ALA A 225 5.59 8.15 0.92
CA ALA A 225 5.33 9.50 1.44
C ALA A 225 4.11 10.13 0.74
N ASP A 226 3.22 10.71 1.53
CA ASP A 226 1.86 11.13 1.14
C ASP A 226 1.66 12.64 1.32
N PRO A 227 1.39 13.38 0.22
CA PRO A 227 1.61 12.99 -1.16
C PRO A 227 3.08 13.18 -1.58
N PRO A 228 3.54 12.63 -2.71
CA PRO A 228 4.72 13.14 -3.38
C PRO A 228 4.54 14.63 -3.68
N THR A 229 5.60 15.44 -3.49
CA THR A 229 5.54 16.89 -3.69
C THR A 229 6.60 17.33 -4.67
N PRO A 230 6.48 18.49 -5.31
CA PRO A 230 7.59 19.09 -6.03
C PRO A 230 8.84 19.24 -5.14
N VAL A 231 10.01 19.23 -5.80
CA VAL A 231 11.31 19.36 -5.13
C VAL A 231 11.35 20.62 -4.27
N GLY A 232 11.79 20.49 -3.02
CA GLY A 232 11.99 21.62 -2.11
C GLY A 232 10.70 22.23 -1.54
N TYR A 233 9.54 21.59 -1.68
CA TYR A 233 8.32 22.10 -1.05
C TYR A 233 8.51 22.23 0.47
N ARG A 234 8.32 23.43 1.03
CA ARG A 234 8.60 23.79 2.42
C ARG A 234 10.03 23.41 2.88
N GLY A 235 11.00 23.48 1.96
CA GLY A 235 12.39 23.11 2.19
C GLY A 235 12.69 21.61 2.09
N ILE A 236 11.68 20.74 1.90
CA ILE A 236 11.88 19.29 1.92
C ILE A 236 11.73 18.68 0.53
N THR A 237 12.72 17.87 0.13
CA THR A 237 12.57 16.97 -1.00
C THR A 237 12.28 15.56 -0.47
N ARG A 238 11.06 15.08 -0.64
CA ARG A 238 10.64 13.74 -0.19
C ARG A 238 11.39 12.67 -0.99
N TRP A 239 11.66 11.51 -0.39
CA TRP A 239 12.42 10.42 -1.01
C TRP A 239 11.77 9.85 -2.29
N ASN A 240 10.45 9.98 -2.43
CA ASN A 240 9.66 9.56 -3.59
C ASN A 240 9.31 10.73 -4.54
N SER A 241 10.01 11.86 -4.46
CA SER A 241 9.78 13.05 -5.28
C SER A 241 10.97 13.36 -6.18
N PRO A 242 10.76 14.02 -7.33
CA PRO A 242 9.45 14.31 -7.95
C PRO A 242 8.85 13.14 -8.72
N ASP A 243 9.62 12.09 -8.96
CA ASP A 243 9.26 10.90 -9.71
C ASP A 243 9.07 9.75 -8.73
N VAL A 244 7.80 9.42 -8.43
CA VAL A 244 7.45 8.42 -7.44
C VAL A 244 8.00 7.04 -7.78
N PHE A 245 8.03 6.65 -9.07
CA PHE A 245 8.54 5.34 -9.46
C PHE A 245 10.07 5.25 -9.29
N LYS A 246 10.82 6.28 -9.71
CA LYS A 246 12.27 6.33 -9.48
C LYS A 246 12.60 6.35 -7.99
N GLY A 247 11.83 7.07 -7.19
CA GLY A 247 11.98 7.07 -5.72
C GLY A 247 11.79 5.68 -5.12
N ILE A 248 10.71 4.98 -5.50
CA ILE A 248 10.44 3.59 -5.11
C ILE A 248 11.58 2.67 -5.54
N GLN A 249 12.05 2.79 -6.78
CA GLN A 249 13.17 1.99 -7.29
C GLN A 249 14.47 2.24 -6.51
N ARG A 250 14.77 3.49 -6.18
CA ARG A 250 15.94 3.86 -5.40
C ARG A 250 15.86 3.29 -3.99
N PHE A 251 14.72 3.46 -3.31
CA PHE A 251 14.49 2.93 -1.96
C PHE A 251 14.57 1.39 -1.93
N ALA A 252 13.89 0.71 -2.85
CA ALA A 252 13.86 -0.74 -2.93
C ALA A 252 15.26 -1.36 -3.14
N LYS A 253 16.12 -0.66 -3.88
CA LYS A 253 17.48 -1.11 -4.20
C LYS A 253 18.52 -0.76 -3.13
N LEU A 254 18.15 -0.06 -2.03
CA LEU A 254 19.09 0.20 -0.96
C LEU A 254 19.67 -1.09 -0.35
N TYR A 255 18.83 -2.12 -0.25
CA TYR A 255 19.23 -3.41 0.30
C TYR A 255 18.59 -4.58 -0.46
N ASP A 256 19.37 -5.57 -0.81
CA ASP A 256 18.90 -6.89 -1.22
C ASP A 256 18.61 -7.74 0.02
N ASN A 257 17.43 -7.53 0.60
CA ASN A 257 17.03 -8.12 1.88
C ASN A 257 15.53 -8.38 1.92
N GLU A 258 15.12 -9.63 2.22
CA GLU A 258 13.72 -10.06 2.28
C GLU A 258 12.88 -9.37 3.37
N TYR A 259 13.52 -8.66 4.31
CA TYR A 259 12.88 -7.90 5.38
C TYR A 259 12.76 -6.41 5.06
N HIS A 260 13.22 -5.97 3.89
CA HIS A 260 13.14 -4.60 3.40
C HIS A 260 12.09 -4.47 2.30
N GLY A 261 11.07 -3.65 2.52
CA GLY A 261 9.98 -3.47 1.54
C GLY A 261 8.99 -2.38 1.93
N PHE A 262 7.78 -2.51 1.43
CA PHE A 262 6.79 -1.45 1.48
C PHE A 262 5.48 -1.87 2.17
N ASN A 263 4.97 -0.94 2.96
CA ASN A 263 3.54 -0.76 3.13
C ASN A 263 3.06 -0.01 1.87
N PHE A 264 2.60 -0.77 0.89
CA PHE A 264 2.41 -0.34 -0.50
C PHE A 264 1.07 0.38 -0.66
N CYS A 265 1.08 1.69 -0.40
CA CYS A 265 -0.12 2.51 -0.56
C CYS A 265 -0.35 2.87 -2.03
N ILE A 266 -1.33 2.23 -2.65
CA ILE A 266 -1.75 2.49 -4.04
C ILE A 266 -2.15 3.96 -4.22
N GLY A 267 -2.87 4.53 -3.24
CA GLY A 267 -3.27 5.93 -3.26
C GLY A 267 -2.08 6.88 -3.27
N SER A 268 -1.14 6.73 -2.32
CA SER A 268 0.03 7.61 -2.24
C SER A 268 0.96 7.49 -3.45
N ILE A 269 1.03 6.31 -4.10
CA ILE A 269 1.74 6.16 -5.37
C ILE A 269 1.00 6.94 -6.46
N ALA A 270 -0.31 6.75 -6.58
CA ALA A 270 -1.16 7.38 -7.57
C ALA A 270 -1.11 8.92 -7.50
N GLU A 271 -1.03 9.47 -6.29
CA GLU A 271 -0.86 10.90 -6.02
C GLU A 271 0.44 11.50 -6.62
N GLY A 272 1.40 10.66 -6.97
CA GLY A 272 2.64 11.05 -7.64
C GLY A 272 2.68 10.80 -9.14
N LEU A 273 1.60 10.29 -9.74
CA LEU A 273 1.51 9.93 -11.15
C LEU A 273 0.72 10.99 -11.94
N ASN A 274 1.04 11.13 -13.21
CA ASN A 274 0.27 12.00 -14.12
C ASN A 274 -0.98 11.29 -14.65
N ASP A 275 -0.88 9.99 -14.92
CA ASP A 275 -1.98 9.11 -15.31
C ASP A 275 -2.02 7.86 -14.40
N PRO A 276 -2.65 7.96 -13.20
CA PRO A 276 -2.77 6.83 -12.29
C PRO A 276 -3.44 5.60 -12.90
N ALA A 277 -4.36 5.81 -13.87
CA ALA A 277 -5.11 4.73 -14.51
C ALA A 277 -4.22 3.73 -15.27
N SER A 278 -3.08 4.16 -15.77
CA SER A 278 -2.13 3.33 -16.51
C SER A 278 -0.79 3.14 -15.81
N GLU A 279 -0.25 4.19 -15.20
CA GLU A 279 1.13 4.20 -14.67
C GLU A 279 1.30 3.37 -13.39
N ILE A 280 0.21 3.04 -12.67
CA ILE A 280 0.27 2.22 -11.44
C ILE A 280 0.72 0.77 -11.71
N PHE A 281 0.35 0.17 -12.86
CA PHE A 281 0.58 -1.24 -13.14
C PHE A 281 2.05 -1.63 -13.28
N PRO A 282 2.89 -0.90 -14.03
CA PRO A 282 4.33 -1.20 -14.09
C PRO A 282 5.00 -1.10 -12.71
N ILE A 283 4.51 -0.24 -11.80
CA ILE A 283 5.04 -0.10 -10.44
C ILE A 283 4.67 -1.33 -9.59
N ILE A 284 3.39 -1.77 -9.62
CA ILE A 284 2.94 -3.00 -8.95
C ILE A 284 3.77 -4.19 -9.42
N LYS A 285 3.93 -4.34 -10.75
CA LYS A 285 4.71 -5.42 -11.33
C LYS A 285 6.16 -5.38 -10.84
N TRP A 286 6.82 -4.23 -10.94
CA TRP A 286 8.23 -4.09 -10.61
C TRP A 286 8.54 -4.37 -9.13
N VAL A 287 7.71 -3.87 -8.20
CA VAL A 287 7.88 -4.08 -6.75
C VAL A 287 7.47 -5.49 -6.36
N GLY A 288 6.37 -6.00 -6.94
CA GLY A 288 5.83 -7.33 -6.64
C GLY A 288 6.76 -8.45 -7.07
N GLU A 289 7.37 -8.38 -8.27
CA GLU A 289 8.36 -9.35 -8.74
C GLU A 289 9.61 -9.46 -7.84
N ARG A 290 9.83 -8.46 -6.96
CA ARG A 290 10.89 -8.44 -5.95
C ARG A 290 10.44 -8.94 -4.59
N ASN A 291 9.17 -9.34 -4.44
CA ASN A 291 8.56 -9.72 -3.15
C ASN A 291 8.68 -8.63 -2.07
N GLN A 292 8.70 -7.35 -2.46
CA GLN A 292 8.85 -6.21 -1.56
C GLN A 292 7.52 -5.52 -1.20
N ILE A 293 6.37 -6.07 -1.59
CA ILE A 293 5.05 -5.64 -1.13
C ILE A 293 4.70 -6.44 0.13
N PHE A 294 4.59 -5.79 1.29
CA PHE A 294 4.31 -6.47 2.57
C PHE A 294 2.88 -6.23 3.07
N ASN A 295 2.34 -5.03 2.84
CA ASN A 295 0.94 -4.66 3.01
C ASN A 295 0.49 -3.82 1.83
N VAL A 296 -0.82 -3.76 1.58
CA VAL A 296 -1.41 -2.90 0.54
C VAL A 296 -2.50 -2.03 1.13
N HIS A 297 -2.36 -0.72 0.96
CA HIS A 297 -3.44 0.24 1.13
C HIS A 297 -4.13 0.47 -0.21
N LEU A 298 -5.40 0.14 -0.29
CA LEU A 298 -6.21 0.26 -1.50
C LEU A 298 -7.10 1.51 -1.42
N ARG A 299 -6.49 2.67 -1.67
CA ARG A 299 -7.15 3.97 -1.75
C ARG A 299 -7.19 4.43 -3.21
N ASN A 300 -8.36 4.86 -3.69
CA ASN A 300 -8.53 5.43 -5.02
C ASN A 300 -8.54 6.96 -4.96
N ILE A 301 -8.11 7.57 -6.05
CA ILE A 301 -8.11 9.02 -6.22
C ILE A 301 -8.69 9.41 -7.57
N LYS A 302 -9.14 10.66 -7.69
CA LYS A 302 -9.34 11.37 -8.96
C LYS A 302 -8.28 12.43 -9.12
N GLY A 303 -7.68 12.52 -10.30
CA GLY A 303 -6.54 13.39 -10.57
C GLY A 303 -5.21 12.67 -10.36
N GLY A 304 -4.17 13.42 -10.05
CA GLY A 304 -2.81 12.89 -9.94
C GLY A 304 -1.85 13.91 -9.36
N PHE A 305 -0.60 13.89 -9.83
CA PHE A 305 0.45 14.73 -9.28
C PHE A 305 0.02 16.21 -9.18
N ASN A 306 0.18 16.76 -8.00
CA ASN A 306 -0.16 18.14 -7.62
C ASN A 306 -1.64 18.51 -7.51
N ASN A 307 -2.57 17.66 -7.99
CA ASN A 307 -3.99 17.96 -7.87
C ASN A 307 -4.82 16.68 -7.88
N PHE A 308 -5.35 16.29 -6.72
CA PHE A 308 -6.18 15.10 -6.59
C PHE A 308 -7.22 15.21 -5.48
N GLN A 309 -8.17 14.27 -5.51
CA GLN A 309 -9.19 14.04 -4.49
C GLN A 309 -9.13 12.58 -4.05
N GLU A 310 -9.18 12.31 -2.73
CA GLU A 310 -9.34 10.97 -2.17
C GLU A 310 -10.82 10.57 -2.24
N VAL A 311 -11.13 9.55 -3.03
CA VAL A 311 -12.52 9.18 -3.30
C VAL A 311 -12.84 7.75 -2.83
N TYR A 312 -14.10 7.35 -2.89
CA TYR A 312 -14.47 5.95 -2.69
C TYR A 312 -13.77 5.02 -3.71
N PRO A 313 -13.54 3.74 -3.37
CA PRO A 313 -12.80 2.81 -4.22
C PRO A 313 -13.41 2.61 -5.61
N ASP A 314 -14.71 2.77 -5.75
CA ASP A 314 -15.46 2.66 -7.01
C ASP A 314 -15.52 3.96 -7.84
N ASN A 315 -15.04 5.08 -7.29
CA ASN A 315 -15.24 6.42 -7.87
C ASN A 315 -13.95 7.12 -8.32
N GLY A 316 -12.82 6.42 -8.34
CA GLY A 316 -11.53 6.97 -8.75
C GLY A 316 -11.11 6.59 -10.16
N ASP A 317 -9.96 7.08 -10.56
CA ASP A 317 -9.43 6.92 -11.91
C ASP A 317 -8.82 5.53 -12.13
N MET A 318 -8.38 4.84 -11.06
CA MET A 318 -7.85 3.49 -11.16
C MET A 318 -8.94 2.42 -11.14
N ASN A 319 -8.87 1.46 -12.06
CA ASN A 319 -9.72 0.28 -12.04
C ASN A 319 -9.20 -0.73 -11.01
N PHE A 320 -9.83 -0.79 -9.85
CA PHE A 320 -9.36 -1.65 -8.75
C PHE A 320 -9.49 -3.15 -9.01
N LEU A 321 -10.37 -3.60 -9.90
CA LEU A 321 -10.36 -5.00 -10.32
C LEU A 321 -9.04 -5.34 -11.04
N LYS A 322 -8.57 -4.45 -11.91
CA LYS A 322 -7.26 -4.61 -12.59
C LYS A 322 -6.10 -4.52 -11.59
N VAL A 323 -6.18 -3.64 -10.58
CA VAL A 323 -5.16 -3.50 -9.53
C VAL A 323 -5.06 -4.79 -8.70
N VAL A 324 -6.18 -5.34 -8.24
CA VAL A 324 -6.20 -6.59 -7.46
C VAL A 324 -5.72 -7.78 -8.29
N ARG A 325 -6.04 -7.80 -9.60
CA ARG A 325 -5.50 -8.77 -10.55
C ARG A 325 -3.97 -8.67 -10.67
N ALA A 326 -3.45 -7.46 -10.81
CA ALA A 326 -2.01 -7.23 -10.90
C ALA A 326 -1.28 -7.67 -9.61
N LEU A 327 -1.86 -7.43 -8.43
CA LEU A 327 -1.33 -7.92 -7.15
C LEU A 327 -1.30 -9.46 -7.09
N ARG A 328 -2.37 -10.14 -7.54
CA ARG A 328 -2.40 -11.61 -7.66
C ARG A 328 -1.30 -12.11 -8.60
N ASP A 329 -1.16 -11.48 -9.76
CA ASP A 329 -0.27 -11.95 -10.82
C ASP A 329 1.20 -11.86 -10.41
N VAL A 330 1.56 -10.92 -9.54
CA VAL A 330 2.90 -10.87 -8.91
C VAL A 330 3.02 -11.76 -7.67
N GLY A 331 1.96 -12.48 -7.28
CA GLY A 331 1.97 -13.44 -6.16
C GLY A 331 1.84 -12.80 -4.78
N PHE A 332 1.31 -11.58 -4.68
CA PHE A 332 1.05 -10.97 -3.38
C PHE A 332 0.00 -11.75 -2.58
N SER A 333 0.28 -12.02 -1.30
CA SER A 333 -0.53 -12.85 -0.42
C SER A 333 -0.81 -12.23 0.96
N GLY A 334 -0.70 -10.92 1.06
CA GLY A 334 -0.90 -10.19 2.31
C GLY A 334 -2.27 -9.54 2.44
N MET A 335 -2.35 -8.60 3.39
CA MET A 335 -3.54 -7.78 3.61
C MET A 335 -3.70 -6.71 2.54
N VAL A 336 -4.92 -6.60 2.02
CA VAL A 336 -5.40 -5.47 1.22
C VAL A 336 -6.43 -4.74 2.06
N MET A 337 -6.17 -3.49 2.38
CA MET A 337 -6.98 -2.76 3.35
C MET A 337 -7.35 -1.36 2.86
N PRO A 338 -8.52 -0.82 3.25
CA PRO A 338 -8.81 0.58 3.05
C PRO A 338 -7.82 1.42 3.88
N ASP A 339 -7.54 2.60 3.38
CA ASP A 339 -6.67 3.58 4.02
C ASP A 339 -7.51 4.79 4.48
N HIS A 340 -7.34 5.96 3.86
CA HIS A 340 -8.26 7.05 4.10
C HIS A 340 -9.62 6.75 3.44
N VAL A 341 -10.69 7.05 4.14
CA VAL A 341 -12.06 6.89 3.61
C VAL A 341 -12.74 8.25 3.55
N PRO A 342 -13.69 8.47 2.62
CA PRO A 342 -14.47 9.70 2.57
C PRO A 342 -15.24 9.98 3.85
N HIS A 343 -15.54 11.25 4.10
CA HIS A 343 -16.24 11.72 5.29
C HIS A 343 -17.70 12.04 5.00
N HIS A 344 -18.56 11.85 5.99
CA HIS A 344 -19.93 12.30 5.95
C HIS A 344 -20.39 12.71 7.37
N HIS A 345 -21.31 13.66 7.45
CA HIS A 345 -21.77 14.19 8.75
C HIS A 345 -22.48 13.16 9.64
N ASP A 346 -23.09 12.11 9.03
CA ASP A 346 -23.76 11.01 9.75
C ASP A 346 -22.85 9.79 9.97
N ASP A 347 -21.57 9.87 9.59
CA ASP A 347 -20.57 8.80 9.75
C ASP A 347 -19.31 9.29 10.47
N LEU A 348 -19.47 9.87 11.66
CA LEU A 348 -18.39 10.49 12.42
C LEU A 348 -17.25 9.53 12.76
N LYS A 349 -17.52 8.22 12.86
CA LYS A 349 -16.51 7.18 13.10
C LYS A 349 -15.96 6.55 11.81
N GLY A 350 -16.51 6.92 10.65
CA GLY A 350 -16.15 6.32 9.36
C GLY A 350 -16.64 4.89 9.17
N HIS A 351 -17.52 4.38 10.03
CA HIS A 351 -17.96 2.98 9.99
C HIS A 351 -18.71 2.62 8.70
N GLN A 352 -19.56 3.52 8.17
CA GLN A 352 -20.27 3.28 6.92
C GLN A 352 -19.27 3.22 5.76
N ALA A 353 -18.36 4.20 5.68
CA ALA A 353 -17.34 4.26 4.65
C ALA A 353 -16.38 3.07 4.70
N PHE A 354 -15.91 2.68 5.90
CA PHE A 354 -15.08 1.47 6.06
C PHE A 354 -15.84 0.20 5.68
N SER A 355 -17.12 0.06 6.08
CA SER A 355 -17.93 -1.10 5.74
C SER A 355 -18.10 -1.28 4.23
N PHE A 356 -18.35 -0.16 3.51
CA PHE A 356 -18.40 -0.16 2.06
C PHE A 356 -17.05 -0.60 1.46
N CYS A 357 -15.93 -0.04 1.93
CA CYS A 357 -14.60 -0.39 1.45
C CYS A 357 -14.27 -1.86 1.71
N TYR A 358 -14.58 -2.42 2.89
CA TYR A 358 -14.36 -3.84 3.18
C TYR A 358 -15.16 -4.74 2.25
N GLY A 359 -16.45 -4.45 2.05
CA GLY A 359 -17.28 -5.20 1.13
C GLY A 359 -16.77 -5.17 -0.30
N TYR A 360 -16.37 -3.99 -0.77
CA TYR A 360 -15.81 -3.79 -2.10
C TYR A 360 -14.51 -4.57 -2.30
N ILE A 361 -13.55 -4.47 -1.37
CA ILE A 361 -12.27 -5.20 -1.44
C ILE A 361 -12.51 -6.72 -1.40
N LYS A 362 -13.39 -7.21 -0.53
CA LYS A 362 -13.74 -8.65 -0.47
C LYS A 362 -14.32 -9.13 -1.79
N GLY A 363 -15.25 -8.37 -2.37
CA GLY A 363 -15.84 -8.69 -3.68
C GLY A 363 -14.79 -8.76 -4.79
N LEU A 364 -13.83 -7.83 -4.81
CA LEU A 364 -12.72 -7.84 -5.77
C LEU A 364 -11.81 -9.06 -5.60
N ILE A 365 -11.43 -9.38 -4.35
CA ILE A 365 -10.60 -10.55 -4.05
C ILE A 365 -11.32 -11.84 -4.47
N GLN A 366 -12.61 -11.96 -4.17
CA GLN A 366 -13.43 -13.09 -4.58
C GLN A 366 -13.49 -13.20 -6.11
N ALA A 367 -13.82 -12.11 -6.82
CA ALA A 367 -13.90 -12.10 -8.28
C ALA A 367 -12.58 -12.57 -8.93
N VAL A 368 -11.45 -12.04 -8.44
CA VAL A 368 -10.13 -12.42 -8.96
C VAL A 368 -9.74 -13.86 -8.60
N SER A 369 -10.26 -14.41 -7.50
CA SER A 369 -10.02 -15.81 -7.09
C SER A 369 -10.75 -16.82 -7.98
N GLU A 370 -11.88 -16.43 -8.57
CA GLU A 370 -12.73 -17.29 -9.40
C GLU A 370 -12.35 -17.21 -10.90
N GLU A 371 -11.45 -16.32 -11.29
CA GLU A 371 -10.97 -16.21 -12.67
C GLU A 371 -10.19 -17.48 -13.07
N LYS A 372 -10.53 -18.00 -14.26
CA LYS A 372 -9.90 -19.18 -14.89
C LYS A 372 -8.73 -18.81 -15.78
#